data_0d06d570c5694a560c5f71d00e4376b4
#
_entry.id   0d06d570c5694a560c5f71d00e4376b4
#
_cell.length_a   1.000
_cell.length_b   1.000
_cell.length_c   1.000
_cell.angle_alpha   90.00
_cell.angle_beta   90.00
_cell.angle_gamma   90.00
#
_symmetry.space_group_name_H-M   'P 1'
#
loop_
_entity.id
_entity.type
_entity.pdbx_description
1 polymer ?
#
loop_
_entity_poly.entity_id
_entity_poly.type
_entity_poly.pdbx_seq_one_letter_code
_entity_poly.pdbx_strand_id
1 'polypeptide(L)'
;MYCCGWVLSLQQWLDNVLTVAKDPRDRITFASVSVLMASLWLVLSLAYYTVQHFFTPEPALPSLALLVGFAGQLLIGVMSYLLPTTMGGGPSAVRAGLQQLDKLGLLRATFVNGGLLIWIGTDVSLLKVAASLLCILSLAVYPVLTARAVKAQKQVLMKKAEGPDPKPGPEWNQVYMGIAILAVVYALFTAL
;
A
#
# COMPACT_ATOMS: atom_id res chain seq x y z
N MET A 1 -23.39 -13.54 4.91
CA MET A 1 -23.82 -12.14 4.71
C MET A 1 -22.65 -11.14 4.72
N TYR A 2 -21.75 -11.16 5.69
CA TYR A 2 -20.66 -10.17 5.77
C TYR A 2 -19.71 -10.17 4.54
N CYS A 3 -19.33 -11.34 4.02
CA CYS A 3 -18.46 -11.44 2.83
C CYS A 3 -19.05 -10.76 1.59
N CYS A 4 -20.35 -10.84 1.38
CA CYS A 4 -21.01 -10.19 0.23
C CYS A 4 -20.91 -8.66 0.31
N GLY A 5 -21.09 -8.08 1.50
CA GLY A 5 -20.95 -6.64 1.71
C GLY A 5 -19.52 -6.16 1.41
N TRP A 6 -18.51 -6.90 1.85
CA TRP A 6 -17.11 -6.57 1.59
C TRP A 6 -16.71 -6.75 0.11
N VAL A 7 -17.27 -7.76 -0.56
CA VAL A 7 -17.06 -7.92 -2.01
C VAL A 7 -17.64 -6.75 -2.80
N LEU A 8 -18.84 -6.29 -2.45
CA LEU A 8 -19.44 -5.10 -3.06
C LEU A 8 -18.62 -3.83 -2.80
N SER A 9 -18.13 -3.65 -1.57
CA SER A 9 -17.26 -2.53 -1.23
C SER A 9 -15.94 -2.57 -2.01
N LEU A 10 -15.34 -3.75 -2.14
CA LEU A 10 -14.13 -3.95 -2.94
C LEU A 10 -14.38 -3.64 -4.43
N GLN A 11 -15.51 -4.06 -4.97
CA GLN A 11 -15.90 -3.76 -6.35
C GLN A 11 -16.04 -2.25 -6.57
N GLN A 12 -16.78 -1.54 -5.69
CA GLN A 12 -16.91 -0.09 -5.77
C GLN A 12 -15.57 0.62 -5.68
N TRP A 13 -14.68 0.13 -4.80
CA TRP A 13 -13.34 0.70 -4.68
C TRP A 13 -12.50 0.45 -5.92
N LEU A 14 -12.58 -0.74 -6.48
CA LEU A 14 -11.90 -1.08 -7.74
C LEU A 14 -12.39 -0.21 -8.90
N ASP A 15 -13.70 0.00 -9.02
CA ASP A 15 -14.29 0.87 -10.03
C ASP A 15 -13.82 2.32 -9.87
N ASN A 16 -13.72 2.82 -8.65
CA ASN A 16 -13.17 4.15 -8.35
C ASN A 16 -11.71 4.26 -8.79
N VAL A 17 -10.87 3.29 -8.42
CA VAL A 17 -9.44 3.26 -8.81
C VAL A 17 -9.29 3.19 -10.33
N LEU A 18 -10.08 2.37 -11.01
CA LEU A 18 -10.05 2.25 -12.47
C LEU A 18 -10.53 3.53 -13.17
N THR A 19 -11.52 4.21 -12.59
CA THR A 19 -12.01 5.50 -13.11
C THR A 19 -10.94 6.57 -12.96
N VAL A 20 -10.32 6.67 -11.79
CA VAL A 20 -9.21 7.59 -11.52
C VAL A 20 -8.01 7.30 -12.44
N ALA A 21 -7.70 6.03 -12.71
CA ALA A 21 -6.62 5.65 -13.60
C ALA A 21 -6.85 6.06 -15.06
N LYS A 22 -8.11 6.28 -15.48
CA LYS A 22 -8.47 6.77 -16.83
C LYS A 22 -8.32 8.28 -16.99
N ASP A 23 -8.36 9.04 -15.88
CA ASP A 23 -8.15 10.48 -15.93
C ASP A 23 -6.65 10.80 -15.86
N PRO A 24 -6.06 11.52 -16.84
CA PRO A 24 -4.65 11.88 -16.79
C PRO A 24 -4.29 12.82 -15.64
N ARG A 25 -5.26 13.46 -15.00
CA ARG A 25 -5.05 14.33 -13.82
C ARG A 25 -5.06 13.57 -12.50
N ASP A 26 -5.85 12.49 -12.45
CA ASP A 26 -5.98 11.62 -11.28
C ASP A 26 -5.21 10.32 -11.50
N ARG A 27 -4.50 9.85 -10.48
CA ARG A 27 -3.43 8.86 -10.67
C ARG A 27 -3.50 7.76 -9.67
N ILE A 28 -3.02 6.61 -10.09
CA ILE A 28 -2.68 5.52 -9.19
C ILE A 28 -1.58 6.01 -8.25
N THR A 29 -1.94 6.20 -6.98
CA THR A 29 -1.07 6.67 -5.91
C THR A 29 -0.85 5.57 -4.89
N PHE A 30 0.17 5.74 -4.04
CA PHE A 30 0.37 4.83 -2.90
C PHE A 30 -0.89 4.71 -2.03
N ALA A 31 -1.59 5.82 -1.79
CA ALA A 31 -2.79 5.84 -0.97
C ALA A 31 -3.90 4.96 -1.58
N SER A 32 -4.25 5.17 -2.86
CA SER A 32 -5.32 4.41 -3.53
C SER A 32 -4.99 2.92 -3.66
N VAL A 33 -3.75 2.59 -4.06
CA VAL A 33 -3.30 1.20 -4.18
C VAL A 33 -3.28 0.50 -2.82
N SER A 34 -2.80 1.19 -1.77
CA SER A 34 -2.76 0.61 -0.42
C SER A 34 -4.15 0.31 0.12
N VAL A 35 -5.13 1.20 -0.07
CA VAL A 35 -6.51 0.95 0.38
C VAL A 35 -7.16 -0.19 -0.42
N LEU A 36 -6.92 -0.25 -1.73
CA LEU A 36 -7.40 -1.35 -2.56
C LEU A 36 -6.82 -2.70 -2.09
N MET A 37 -5.50 -2.77 -1.91
CA MET A 37 -4.83 -4.00 -1.44
C MET A 37 -5.26 -4.38 -0.02
N ALA A 38 -5.43 -3.40 0.87
CA ALA A 38 -5.94 -3.64 2.21
C ALA A 38 -7.35 -4.26 2.17
N SER A 39 -8.24 -3.73 1.36
CA SER A 39 -9.60 -4.28 1.17
C SER A 39 -9.56 -5.70 0.61
N LEU A 40 -8.65 -5.96 -0.33
CA LEU A 40 -8.42 -7.30 -0.88
C LEU A 40 -7.93 -8.27 0.21
N TRP A 41 -6.95 -7.89 1.03
CA TRP A 41 -6.46 -8.71 2.14
C TRP A 41 -7.56 -9.03 3.15
N LEU A 42 -8.43 -8.07 3.46
CA LEU A 42 -9.58 -8.29 4.34
C LEU A 42 -10.52 -9.36 3.76
N VAL A 43 -10.92 -9.19 2.48
CA VAL A 43 -11.84 -10.14 1.82
C VAL A 43 -11.23 -11.54 1.75
N LEU A 44 -9.96 -11.65 1.35
CA LEU A 44 -9.25 -12.94 1.27
C LEU A 44 -9.10 -13.60 2.65
N SER A 45 -8.79 -12.81 3.69
CA SER A 45 -8.66 -13.31 5.06
C SER A 45 -9.97 -13.83 5.62
N LEU A 46 -11.06 -13.12 5.37
CA LEU A 46 -12.40 -13.55 5.79
C LEU A 46 -12.87 -14.79 5.01
N ALA A 47 -12.62 -14.82 3.71
CA ALA A 47 -12.95 -15.99 2.88
C ALA A 47 -12.16 -17.22 3.33
N TYR A 48 -10.86 -17.08 3.54
CA TYR A 48 -9.99 -18.15 4.04
C TYR A 48 -10.45 -18.67 5.40
N TYR A 49 -10.74 -17.79 6.36
CA TYR A 49 -11.25 -18.17 7.67
C TYR A 49 -12.61 -18.89 7.58
N THR A 50 -13.49 -18.41 6.71
CA THR A 50 -14.80 -19.04 6.50
C THR A 50 -14.66 -20.43 5.91
N VAL A 51 -13.78 -20.62 4.92
CA VAL A 51 -13.50 -21.93 4.31
C VAL A 51 -12.90 -22.88 5.34
N GLN A 52 -11.92 -22.43 6.12
CA GLN A 52 -11.33 -23.27 7.17
C GLN A 52 -12.36 -23.75 8.19
N HIS A 53 -13.35 -22.94 8.53
CA HIS A 53 -14.39 -23.30 9.49
C HIS A 53 -15.21 -24.54 9.06
N PHE A 54 -15.26 -24.86 7.77
CA PHE A 54 -15.94 -26.07 7.29
C PHE A 54 -15.06 -27.33 7.36
N PHE A 55 -13.74 -27.18 7.44
CA PHE A 55 -12.79 -28.30 7.39
C PHE A 55 -12.04 -28.53 8.72
N THR A 56 -11.98 -27.54 9.58
CA THR A 56 -11.26 -27.58 10.85
C THR A 56 -12.16 -27.16 12.02
N PRO A 57 -12.17 -27.91 13.14
CA PRO A 57 -12.96 -27.55 14.32
C PRO A 57 -12.57 -26.19 14.92
N GLU A 58 -11.30 -25.85 14.90
CA GLU A 58 -10.75 -24.59 15.42
C GLU A 58 -9.94 -23.88 14.34
N PRO A 59 -10.57 -23.07 13.47
CA PRO A 59 -9.87 -22.36 12.42
C PRO A 59 -9.01 -21.24 13.00
N ALA A 60 -7.76 -21.13 12.53
CA ALA A 60 -6.85 -20.07 12.92
C ALA A 60 -7.11 -18.79 12.09
N LEU A 61 -7.25 -17.66 12.76
CA LEU A 61 -7.33 -16.36 12.10
C LEU A 61 -6.00 -16.04 11.40
N PRO A 62 -6.00 -15.57 10.13
CA PRO A 62 -4.80 -15.13 9.43
C PRO A 62 -4.35 -13.75 9.95
N SER A 63 -3.90 -13.73 11.21
CA SER A 63 -3.64 -12.50 11.98
C SER A 63 -2.62 -11.58 11.29
N LEU A 64 -1.60 -12.12 10.65
CA LEU A 64 -0.59 -11.32 9.97
C LEU A 64 -1.17 -10.62 8.72
N ALA A 65 -1.95 -11.32 7.93
CA ALA A 65 -2.62 -10.74 6.76
C ALA A 65 -3.60 -9.63 7.18
N LEU A 66 -4.33 -9.84 8.29
CA LEU A 66 -5.23 -8.83 8.84
C LEU A 66 -4.48 -7.64 9.46
N LEU A 67 -3.38 -7.88 10.18
CA LEU A 67 -2.65 -6.81 10.86
C LEU A 67 -1.84 -5.96 9.88
N VAL A 68 -1.04 -6.58 9.03
CA VAL A 68 -0.11 -5.90 8.11
C VAL A 68 -0.78 -5.61 6.78
N GLY A 69 -1.42 -6.62 6.17
CA GLY A 69 -2.05 -6.51 4.86
C GLY A 69 -3.28 -5.62 4.88
N PHE A 70 -4.14 -5.73 5.88
CA PHE A 70 -5.33 -4.90 5.98
C PHE A 70 -5.10 -3.67 6.88
N ALA A 71 -4.98 -3.83 8.19
CA ALA A 71 -5.04 -2.69 9.13
C ALA A 71 -3.88 -1.70 8.95
N GLY A 72 -2.65 -2.19 8.91
CA GLY A 72 -1.45 -1.35 8.75
C GLY A 72 -1.42 -0.66 7.40
N GLN A 73 -1.70 -1.38 6.33
CA GLN A 73 -1.70 -0.84 4.97
C GLN A 73 -2.85 0.15 4.75
N LEU A 74 -4.05 -0.13 5.29
CA LEU A 74 -5.18 0.79 5.26
C LEU A 74 -4.86 2.09 5.98
N LEU A 75 -4.36 1.99 7.22
CA LEU A 75 -4.05 3.16 8.05
C LEU A 75 -3.04 4.07 7.36
N ILE A 76 -1.92 3.52 6.92
CA ILE A 76 -0.85 4.30 6.27
C ILE A 76 -1.30 4.84 4.91
N GLY A 77 -2.07 4.06 4.14
CA GLY A 77 -2.65 4.50 2.87
C GLY A 77 -3.58 5.69 3.03
N VAL A 78 -4.55 5.58 3.94
CA VAL A 78 -5.52 6.65 4.23
C VAL A 78 -4.83 7.89 4.77
N MET A 79 -3.89 7.75 5.72
CA MET A 79 -3.14 8.87 6.28
C MET A 79 -2.25 9.56 5.24
N SER A 80 -1.74 8.82 4.23
CA SER A 80 -0.97 9.41 3.14
C SER A 80 -1.78 10.37 2.27
N TYR A 81 -3.10 10.22 2.23
CA TYR A 81 -4.01 11.13 1.54
C TYR A 81 -4.56 12.21 2.48
N LEU A 82 -5.05 11.82 3.66
CA LEU A 82 -5.72 12.72 4.59
C LEU A 82 -4.79 13.80 5.15
N LEU A 83 -3.56 13.46 5.49
CA LEU A 83 -2.65 14.40 6.13
C LEU A 83 -2.41 15.67 5.29
N PRO A 84 -2.00 15.61 4.02
CA PRO A 84 -1.85 16.83 3.22
C PRO A 84 -3.16 17.56 2.95
N THR A 85 -4.27 16.83 2.79
CA THR A 85 -5.58 17.44 2.51
C THR A 85 -6.12 18.19 3.71
N THR A 86 -5.98 17.66 4.92
CA THR A 86 -6.41 18.32 6.17
C THR A 86 -5.53 19.52 6.54
N MET A 87 -4.24 19.48 6.22
CA MET A 87 -3.36 20.63 6.38
C MET A 87 -3.73 21.80 5.46
N GLY A 88 -4.37 21.54 4.33
CA GLY A 88 -4.87 22.54 3.40
C GLY A 88 -3.79 23.39 2.74
N GLY A 89 -4.08 24.67 2.50
CA GLY A 89 -3.13 25.61 1.87
C GLY A 89 -3.28 25.74 0.36
N GLY A 90 -4.38 25.21 -0.20
CA GLY A 90 -4.69 25.27 -1.62
C GLY A 90 -4.12 24.09 -2.44
N PRO A 91 -4.53 23.95 -3.71
CA PRO A 91 -4.23 22.77 -4.50
C PRO A 91 -2.73 22.50 -4.72
N SER A 92 -1.92 23.55 -4.90
CA SER A 92 -0.47 23.38 -5.13
C SER A 92 0.27 22.97 -3.86
N ALA A 93 -0.10 23.50 -2.68
CA ALA A 93 0.49 23.10 -1.41
C ALA A 93 0.14 21.65 -1.06
N VAL A 94 -1.14 21.28 -1.19
CA VAL A 94 -1.59 19.89 -0.98
C VAL A 94 -0.86 18.93 -1.92
N ARG A 95 -0.72 19.29 -3.22
CA ARG A 95 0.01 18.48 -4.20
C ARG A 95 1.47 18.26 -3.79
N ALA A 96 2.13 19.29 -3.24
CA ALA A 96 3.50 19.16 -2.75
C ALA A 96 3.62 18.12 -1.62
N GLY A 97 2.67 18.10 -0.70
CA GLY A 97 2.58 17.09 0.36
C GLY A 97 2.33 15.68 -0.18
N LEU A 98 1.32 15.54 -1.04
CA LEU A 98 0.95 14.26 -1.66
C LEU A 98 2.12 13.64 -2.44
N GLN A 99 2.85 14.44 -3.23
CA GLN A 99 4.00 13.95 -3.99
C GLN A 99 5.13 13.42 -3.11
N GLN A 100 5.35 13.99 -1.92
CA GLN A 100 6.35 13.46 -1.00
C GLN A 100 5.91 12.11 -0.41
N LEU A 101 4.64 11.95 -0.06
CA LEU A 101 4.09 10.71 0.49
C LEU A 101 4.00 9.60 -0.56
N ASP A 102 3.86 9.98 -1.84
CA ASP A 102 3.80 9.04 -2.96
C ASP A 102 5.18 8.62 -3.48
N LYS A 103 6.27 9.13 -2.91
CA LYS A 103 7.62 8.72 -3.30
C LYS A 103 7.83 7.21 -3.12
N LEU A 104 8.28 6.57 -4.21
CA LEU A 104 8.41 5.11 -4.29
C LEU A 104 7.14 4.36 -3.86
N GLY A 105 5.98 4.97 -4.10
CA GLY A 105 4.70 4.48 -3.59
C GLY A 105 4.36 3.09 -4.08
N LEU A 106 4.46 2.85 -5.38
CA LEU A 106 4.17 1.55 -5.98
C LEU A 106 5.21 0.49 -5.58
N LEU A 107 6.48 0.87 -5.43
CA LEU A 107 7.52 -0.03 -4.94
C LEU A 107 7.23 -0.50 -3.51
N ARG A 108 6.88 0.43 -2.61
CA ARG A 108 6.51 0.13 -1.23
C ARG A 108 5.28 -0.77 -1.15
N ALA A 109 4.24 -0.46 -1.94
CA ALA A 109 3.05 -1.30 -2.03
C ALA A 109 3.39 -2.72 -2.53
N THR A 110 4.27 -2.84 -3.54
CA THR A 110 4.74 -4.14 -4.05
C THR A 110 5.49 -4.93 -2.98
N PHE A 111 6.37 -4.28 -2.20
CA PHE A 111 7.10 -4.96 -1.13
C PHE A 111 6.20 -5.42 0.02
N VAL A 112 5.22 -4.62 0.42
CA VAL A 112 4.27 -5.04 1.45
C VAL A 112 3.45 -6.23 0.99
N ASN A 113 2.84 -6.14 -0.19
CA ASN A 113 1.94 -7.20 -0.68
C ASN A 113 2.71 -8.45 -1.12
N GLY A 114 3.79 -8.29 -1.88
CA GLY A 114 4.63 -9.40 -2.32
C GLY A 114 5.38 -10.06 -1.16
N GLY A 115 5.87 -9.27 -0.20
CA GLY A 115 6.50 -9.80 1.02
C GLY A 115 5.52 -10.61 1.87
N LEU A 116 4.27 -10.17 2.02
CA LEU A 116 3.22 -10.94 2.70
C LEU A 116 2.90 -12.25 1.98
N LEU A 117 2.80 -12.23 0.64
CA LEU A 117 2.57 -13.44 -0.15
C LEU A 117 3.70 -14.44 0.02
N ILE A 118 4.95 -13.99 -0.04
CA ILE A 118 6.13 -14.83 0.20
C ILE A 118 6.09 -15.39 1.63
N TRP A 119 5.82 -14.56 2.62
CA TRP A 119 5.79 -14.98 4.02
C TRP A 119 4.74 -16.06 4.28
N ILE A 120 3.56 -15.94 3.67
CA ILE A 120 2.47 -16.92 3.80
C ILE A 120 2.78 -18.21 3.01
N GLY A 121 3.42 -18.09 1.85
CA GLY A 121 3.63 -19.18 0.91
C GLY A 121 4.90 -20.00 1.12
N THR A 122 5.78 -19.62 2.08
CA THR A 122 7.05 -20.31 2.30
C THR A 122 7.20 -20.81 3.73
N ASP A 123 7.92 -21.92 3.90
CA ASP A 123 8.33 -22.45 5.20
C ASP A 123 9.81 -22.17 5.53
N VAL A 124 10.56 -21.59 4.57
CA VAL A 124 11.97 -21.24 4.76
C VAL A 124 12.11 -20.03 5.69
N SER A 125 12.68 -20.25 6.89
CA SER A 125 12.79 -19.23 7.95
C SER A 125 13.54 -17.96 7.50
N LEU A 126 14.66 -18.10 6.77
CA LEU A 126 15.42 -16.95 6.27
C LEU A 126 14.62 -16.11 5.28
N LEU A 127 13.84 -16.76 4.43
CA LEU A 127 12.98 -16.07 3.47
C LEU A 127 11.83 -15.34 4.17
N LYS A 128 11.26 -15.93 5.24
CA LYS A 128 10.27 -15.24 6.09
C LYS A 128 10.86 -13.98 6.74
N VAL A 129 12.09 -14.06 7.23
CA VAL A 129 12.79 -12.90 7.82
C VAL A 129 13.03 -11.82 6.77
N ALA A 130 13.55 -12.18 5.60
CA ALA A 130 13.79 -11.22 4.51
C ALA A 130 12.49 -10.54 4.04
N ALA A 131 11.43 -11.32 3.84
CA ALA A 131 10.11 -10.80 3.49
C ALA A 131 9.55 -9.85 4.56
N SER A 132 9.68 -10.21 5.85
CA SER A 132 9.27 -9.36 6.97
C SER A 132 10.03 -8.04 7.01
N LEU A 133 11.35 -8.07 6.78
CA LEU A 133 12.17 -6.86 6.73
C LEU A 133 11.74 -5.93 5.59
N LEU A 134 11.45 -6.47 4.40
CA LEU A 134 10.96 -5.67 3.27
C LEU A 134 9.61 -5.02 3.59
N CYS A 135 8.68 -5.75 4.21
CA CYS A 135 7.39 -5.21 4.66
C CYS A 135 7.58 -4.09 5.69
N ILE A 136 8.36 -4.36 6.75
CA ILE A 136 8.58 -3.40 7.85
C ILE A 136 9.27 -2.14 7.33
N LEU A 137 10.33 -2.26 6.54
CA LEU A 137 11.05 -1.11 5.99
C LEU A 137 10.14 -0.26 5.08
N SER A 138 9.29 -0.91 4.28
CA SER A 138 8.34 -0.22 3.40
C SER A 138 7.31 0.60 4.18
N LEU A 139 6.88 0.12 5.35
CA LEU A 139 5.96 0.83 6.23
C LEU A 139 6.69 1.85 7.12
N ALA A 140 7.88 1.51 7.64
CA ALA A 140 8.65 2.36 8.55
C ALA A 140 9.19 3.64 7.89
N VAL A 141 9.28 3.68 6.59
CA VAL A 141 9.64 4.90 5.83
C VAL A 141 8.55 5.99 5.94
N TYR A 142 7.32 5.64 6.29
CA TYR A 142 6.18 6.56 6.33
C TYR A 142 6.39 7.79 7.23
N PRO A 143 6.89 7.69 8.48
CA PRO A 143 7.13 8.87 9.32
C PRO A 143 8.12 9.86 8.69
N VAL A 144 9.15 9.35 8.03
CA VAL A 144 10.15 10.19 7.33
C VAL A 144 9.51 10.92 6.16
N LEU A 145 8.70 10.22 5.37
CA LEU A 145 7.97 10.84 4.25
C LEU A 145 6.94 11.86 4.74
N THR A 146 6.27 11.59 5.86
CA THR A 146 5.35 12.52 6.51
C THR A 146 6.05 13.81 6.92
N ALA A 147 7.20 13.73 7.57
CA ALA A 147 7.98 14.92 7.93
C ALA A 147 8.40 15.75 6.71
N ARG A 148 8.81 15.07 5.63
CA ARG A 148 9.15 15.70 4.34
C ARG A 148 7.92 16.33 3.67
N ALA A 149 6.77 15.67 3.70
CA ALA A 149 5.52 16.16 3.15
C ALA A 149 5.06 17.45 3.86
N VAL A 150 5.05 17.46 5.20
CA VAL A 150 4.73 18.64 6.01
C VAL A 150 5.68 19.79 5.69
N LYS A 151 6.98 19.53 5.59
CA LYS A 151 7.98 20.55 5.23
C LYS A 151 7.74 21.13 3.84
N ALA A 152 7.54 20.27 2.83
CA ALA A 152 7.30 20.68 1.44
C ALA A 152 6.01 21.52 1.34
N GLN A 153 4.93 21.07 1.96
CA GLN A 153 3.66 21.78 1.98
C GLN A 153 3.78 23.16 2.62
N LYS A 154 4.46 23.26 3.76
CA LYS A 154 4.74 24.55 4.43
C LYS A 154 5.57 25.50 3.57
N GLN A 155 6.56 24.99 2.83
CA GLN A 155 7.38 25.83 1.94
C GLN A 155 6.55 26.48 0.84
N VAL A 156 5.64 25.70 0.21
CA VAL A 156 4.72 26.24 -0.80
C VAL A 156 3.74 27.25 -0.18
N LEU A 157 3.20 26.92 1.00
CA LEU A 157 2.27 27.81 1.72
C LEU A 157 2.91 29.16 2.05
N MET A 158 4.19 29.16 2.46
CA MET A 158 4.96 30.36 2.77
C MET A 158 5.51 31.08 1.52
N LYS A 159 5.13 30.65 0.33
CA LYS A 159 5.66 31.16 -0.97
C LYS A 159 7.19 31.09 -1.08
N LYS A 160 7.83 30.16 -0.35
CA LYS A 160 9.28 29.89 -0.43
C LYS A 160 9.66 28.90 -1.50
N ALA A 161 8.68 28.19 -2.05
CA ALA A 161 8.81 27.25 -3.16
C ALA A 161 7.57 27.32 -4.04
N GLU A 162 7.74 27.06 -5.32
CA GLU A 162 6.61 26.86 -6.24
C GLU A 162 6.01 25.48 -6.03
N GLY A 163 4.69 25.36 -6.23
CA GLY A 163 4.01 24.07 -6.16
C GLY A 163 4.43 23.18 -7.34
N PRO A 164 4.63 21.90 -7.09
CA PRO A 164 5.07 20.99 -8.15
C PRO A 164 4.00 20.81 -9.22
N ASP A 165 4.46 20.56 -10.44
CA ASP A 165 3.59 20.18 -11.55
C ASP A 165 2.91 18.83 -11.31
N PRO A 166 1.74 18.61 -11.92
CA PRO A 166 1.11 17.29 -11.91
C PRO A 166 2.03 16.24 -12.52
N LYS A 167 2.16 15.07 -11.88
CA LYS A 167 2.92 13.95 -12.43
C LYS A 167 2.30 13.44 -13.74
N PRO A 168 3.07 12.96 -14.72
CA PRO A 168 2.55 12.50 -16.02
C PRO A 168 1.80 11.16 -15.99
N GLY A 169 1.86 10.38 -14.92
CA GLY A 169 1.17 9.09 -14.80
C GLY A 169 1.74 8.18 -13.69
N PRO A 170 1.20 6.98 -13.53
CA PRO A 170 1.71 6.01 -12.57
C PRO A 170 3.09 5.48 -12.98
N GLU A 171 3.98 5.33 -12.00
CA GLU A 171 5.36 4.89 -12.21
C GLU A 171 5.44 3.35 -12.18
N TRP A 172 4.91 2.69 -13.20
CA TRP A 172 4.88 1.22 -13.29
C TRP A 172 6.25 0.55 -13.17
N ASN A 173 7.33 1.25 -13.55
CA ASN A 173 8.69 0.76 -13.39
C ASN A 173 9.02 0.39 -11.94
N GLN A 174 8.39 1.05 -10.97
CA GLN A 174 8.55 0.72 -9.54
C GLN A 174 7.97 -0.65 -9.20
N VAL A 175 6.84 -1.03 -9.82
CA VAL A 175 6.23 -2.35 -9.63
C VAL A 175 7.13 -3.44 -10.22
N TYR A 176 7.61 -3.25 -11.45
CA TYR A 176 8.52 -4.21 -12.09
C TYR A 176 9.82 -4.38 -11.30
N MET A 177 10.39 -3.28 -10.84
CA MET A 177 11.58 -3.32 -9.98
C MET A 177 11.30 -4.04 -8.65
N GLY A 178 10.15 -3.79 -8.03
CA GLY A 178 9.73 -4.46 -6.80
C GLY A 178 9.58 -5.96 -6.98
N ILE A 179 8.91 -6.38 -8.05
CA ILE A 179 8.74 -7.80 -8.40
C ILE A 179 10.11 -8.45 -8.67
N ALA A 180 10.99 -7.79 -9.42
CA ALA A 180 12.32 -8.31 -9.71
C ALA A 180 13.13 -8.52 -8.42
N ILE A 181 13.13 -7.56 -7.50
CA ILE A 181 13.83 -7.68 -6.20
C ILE A 181 13.24 -8.84 -5.38
N LEU A 182 11.92 -8.95 -5.29
CA LEU A 182 11.26 -10.04 -4.57
C LEU A 182 11.59 -11.41 -5.18
N ALA A 183 11.63 -11.52 -6.51
CA ALA A 183 12.00 -12.74 -7.21
C ALA A 183 13.47 -13.13 -6.95
N VAL A 184 14.39 -12.17 -6.94
CA VAL A 184 15.80 -12.41 -6.61
C VAL A 184 15.94 -12.86 -5.16
N VAL A 185 15.27 -12.20 -4.22
CA VAL A 185 15.26 -12.60 -2.80
C VAL A 185 14.71 -14.02 -2.66
N TYR A 186 13.59 -14.32 -3.31
CA TYR A 186 13.01 -15.66 -3.29
C TYR A 186 13.97 -16.71 -3.82
N ALA A 187 14.54 -16.49 -5.02
CA ALA A 187 15.47 -17.43 -5.63
C ALA A 187 16.74 -17.64 -4.80
N LEU A 188 17.30 -16.57 -4.22
CA LEU A 188 18.51 -16.63 -3.40
C LEU A 188 18.32 -17.50 -2.16
N PHE A 189 17.19 -17.34 -1.46
CA PHE A 189 16.94 -18.05 -0.20
C PHE A 189 16.27 -19.43 -0.38
N THR A 190 15.79 -19.75 -1.57
CA THR A 190 15.31 -21.13 -1.88
C THR A 190 16.41 -22.01 -2.47
N ALA A 191 17.51 -21.42 -2.95
CA ALA A 191 18.69 -22.14 -3.45
C ALA A 191 19.72 -22.50 -2.36
N LEU A 192 19.57 -21.95 -1.15
CA LEU A 192 20.39 -22.24 0.04
C LEU A 192 19.77 -23.35 0.88
#